data_3631f2e825b3cabf8c4203d9fc086d1f
#
_entry.id   3631f2e825b3cabf8c4203d9fc086d1f
#
_cell.length_a   1.000
_cell.length_b   1.000
_cell.length_c   1.000
_cell.angle_alpha   90.00
_cell.angle_beta   90.00
_cell.angle_gamma   90.00
#
_symmetry.space_group_name_H-M   'P 1'
#
loop_
_entity.id
_entity.type
_entity.pdbx_description
1 polymer ?
#
loop_
_entity_poly.entity_id
_entity_poly.type
_entity_poly.pdbx_seq_one_letter_code
_entity_poly.pdbx_strand_id
1 'polypeptide(L)'
;MVAGGLHGRTKRPQVGVFDGFMFLIGYLYSRIVHRADFVVEEGVFEDLDGPMIVVCNHTCGIDPFLVSAVMPRRVCWLMAEDMRVGWLVWFWNWAGVIFVARNRHGKSGIRRARTHLKDGGMIGIFPEGHIERPYGKLLPFAPGVGVLVKRTGARVLPVVIDGTPDVATAWDSIYTSSNARVRVMRPIDYSDSGLGSAEIANDLEQRFLDWTGWELGSRKTREVQHDELTDDVVQSISDDSRQIA
;
A
#
# COMPACT_ATOMS: atom_id res chain seq x y z
N MET A 1 -20.82 -21.11 34.23
CA MET A 1 -21.51 -20.26 33.25
C MET A 1 -20.44 -19.46 32.52
N VAL A 2 -20.07 -19.86 31.32
CA VAL A 2 -19.06 -19.18 30.49
C VAL A 2 -19.80 -18.39 29.44
N ALA A 3 -19.71 -17.06 29.51
CA ALA A 3 -20.32 -16.16 28.55
C ALA A 3 -19.51 -16.23 27.23
N GLY A 4 -20.16 -16.77 26.19
CA GLY A 4 -19.62 -16.79 24.84
C GLY A 4 -19.55 -15.39 24.25
N GLY A 5 -18.33 -14.95 23.92
CA GLY A 5 -18.08 -13.71 23.19
C GLY A 5 -18.65 -13.82 21.77
N LEU A 6 -19.58 -12.93 21.44
CA LEU A 6 -20.11 -12.73 20.10
C LEU A 6 -18.99 -12.18 19.20
N HIS A 7 -18.36 -13.04 18.43
CA HIS A 7 -17.57 -12.61 17.28
C HIS A 7 -18.53 -12.03 16.24
N GLY A 8 -18.60 -10.69 16.18
CA GLY A 8 -19.31 -9.98 15.14
C GLY A 8 -18.68 -10.34 13.78
N ARG A 9 -19.36 -11.17 13.00
CA ARG A 9 -19.04 -11.40 11.60
C ARG A 9 -19.11 -10.06 10.87
N THR A 10 -17.96 -9.46 10.59
CA THR A 10 -17.89 -8.31 9.68
C THR A 10 -18.44 -8.75 8.33
N LYS A 11 -19.52 -8.11 7.89
CA LYS A 11 -20.10 -8.36 6.56
C LYS A 11 -19.00 -8.11 5.52
N ARG A 12 -18.59 -9.14 4.78
CA ARG A 12 -17.74 -8.97 3.60
C ARG A 12 -18.43 -7.97 2.68
N PRO A 13 -17.76 -6.90 2.22
CA PRO A 13 -18.35 -5.99 1.26
C PRO A 13 -18.75 -6.81 0.03
N GLN A 14 -20.03 -6.72 -0.34
CA GLN A 14 -20.51 -7.38 -1.55
C GLN A 14 -19.84 -6.70 -2.74
N VAL A 15 -19.02 -7.45 -3.47
CA VAL A 15 -18.43 -7.00 -4.73
C VAL A 15 -19.57 -6.91 -5.74
N GLY A 16 -19.89 -5.69 -6.19
CA GLY A 16 -20.90 -5.47 -7.21
C GLY A 16 -20.50 -6.13 -8.54
N VAL A 17 -21.47 -6.44 -9.39
CA VAL A 17 -21.21 -7.02 -10.72
C VAL A 17 -20.23 -6.19 -11.52
N PHE A 18 -20.35 -4.84 -11.46
CA PHE A 18 -19.44 -3.91 -12.09
C PHE A 18 -18.02 -4.02 -11.55
N ASP A 19 -17.86 -4.13 -10.22
CA ASP A 19 -16.55 -4.33 -9.59
C ASP A 19 -15.91 -5.64 -10.06
N GLY A 20 -16.67 -6.75 -10.08
CA GLY A 20 -16.19 -8.03 -10.58
C GLY A 20 -15.71 -7.95 -12.03
N PHE A 21 -16.45 -7.25 -12.89
CA PHE A 21 -16.08 -7.02 -14.28
C PHE A 21 -14.78 -6.22 -14.41
N MET A 22 -14.64 -5.13 -13.66
CA MET A 22 -13.43 -4.30 -13.66
C MET A 22 -12.20 -5.04 -13.10
N PHE A 23 -12.38 -5.88 -12.07
CA PHE A 23 -11.30 -6.75 -11.58
C PHE A 23 -10.88 -7.78 -12.64
N LEU A 24 -11.83 -8.38 -13.35
CA LEU A 24 -11.53 -9.31 -14.44
C LEU A 24 -10.75 -8.63 -15.57
N ILE A 25 -11.16 -7.43 -15.98
CA ILE A 25 -10.42 -6.65 -16.99
C ILE A 25 -9.00 -6.35 -16.50
N GLY A 26 -8.84 -5.89 -15.27
CA GLY A 26 -7.53 -5.61 -14.68
C GLY A 26 -6.65 -6.86 -14.62
N TYR A 27 -7.21 -7.99 -14.26
CA TYR A 27 -6.51 -9.28 -14.25
C TYR A 27 -6.08 -9.69 -15.67
N LEU A 28 -7.00 -9.70 -16.63
CA LEU A 28 -6.69 -10.05 -18.03
C LEU A 28 -5.65 -9.11 -18.63
N TYR A 29 -5.78 -7.81 -18.40
CA TYR A 29 -4.80 -6.82 -18.82
C TYR A 29 -3.40 -7.13 -18.23
N SER A 30 -3.33 -7.40 -16.94
CA SER A 30 -2.07 -7.75 -16.28
C SER A 30 -1.44 -9.01 -16.85
N ARG A 31 -2.26 -10.02 -17.17
CA ARG A 31 -1.80 -11.30 -17.76
C ARG A 31 -1.36 -11.16 -19.22
N ILE A 32 -2.03 -10.32 -20.00
CA ILE A 32 -1.80 -10.19 -21.44
C ILE A 32 -0.68 -9.18 -21.72
N VAL A 33 -0.77 -7.97 -21.17
CA VAL A 33 0.17 -6.88 -21.46
C VAL A 33 1.47 -7.06 -20.67
N HIS A 34 1.36 -7.30 -19.35
CA HIS A 34 2.53 -7.42 -18.48
C HIS A 34 2.97 -8.87 -18.25
N ARG A 35 2.30 -9.85 -18.85
CA ARG A 35 2.59 -11.29 -18.64
C ARG A 35 2.78 -11.61 -17.17
N ALA A 36 1.98 -10.95 -16.32
CA ALA A 36 2.16 -10.98 -14.88
C ALA A 36 2.07 -12.40 -14.31
N ASP A 37 3.09 -12.79 -13.55
CA ASP A 37 3.12 -14.00 -12.76
C ASP A 37 2.72 -13.67 -11.33
N PHE A 38 1.63 -14.29 -10.84
CA PHE A 38 1.10 -14.06 -9.50
C PHE A 38 1.45 -15.25 -8.62
N VAL A 39 2.34 -15.03 -7.66
CA VAL A 39 2.77 -16.02 -6.68
C VAL A 39 2.22 -15.64 -5.32
N VAL A 40 1.38 -16.48 -4.76
CA VAL A 40 0.76 -16.26 -3.44
C VAL A 40 1.22 -17.36 -2.52
N GLU A 41 1.77 -17.00 -1.36
CA GLU A 41 2.12 -18.00 -0.35
C GLU A 41 0.87 -18.75 0.12
N GLU A 42 1.05 -20.02 0.44
CA GLU A 42 -0.03 -20.90 0.85
C GLU A 42 -0.76 -20.38 2.11
N GLY A 43 -2.08 -20.37 2.09
CA GLY A 43 -2.94 -19.95 3.20
C GLY A 43 -3.10 -18.44 3.35
N VAL A 44 -2.45 -17.62 2.51
CA VAL A 44 -2.52 -16.16 2.65
C VAL A 44 -3.94 -15.64 2.49
N PHE A 45 -4.67 -16.13 1.50
CA PHE A 45 -6.01 -15.61 1.20
C PHE A 45 -7.09 -16.05 2.20
N GLU A 46 -6.85 -17.12 2.95
CA GLU A 46 -7.68 -17.52 4.07
C GLU A 46 -7.49 -16.63 5.31
N ASP A 47 -6.34 -15.94 5.40
CA ASP A 47 -5.96 -15.10 6.55
C ASP A 47 -5.98 -13.59 6.24
N LEU A 48 -6.88 -13.13 5.40
CA LEU A 48 -7.02 -11.69 5.08
C LEU A 48 -8.20 -10.99 5.76
N ASP A 49 -8.73 -11.55 6.84
CA ASP A 49 -9.81 -10.91 7.57
C ASP A 49 -9.32 -9.70 8.39
N GLY A 50 -10.18 -8.69 8.55
CA GLY A 50 -9.90 -7.49 9.31
C GLY A 50 -9.15 -6.40 8.55
N PRO A 51 -8.65 -5.37 9.27
CA PRO A 51 -7.90 -4.27 8.68
C PRO A 51 -6.52 -4.73 8.21
N MET A 52 -6.12 -4.29 7.01
CA MET A 52 -4.87 -4.73 6.40
C MET A 52 -4.16 -3.57 5.71
N ILE A 53 -2.86 -3.47 5.88
CA ILE A 53 -2.01 -2.54 5.15
C ILE A 53 -1.17 -3.34 4.16
N VAL A 54 -1.49 -3.23 2.87
CA VAL A 54 -0.70 -3.80 1.78
C VAL A 54 0.52 -2.91 1.58
N VAL A 55 1.69 -3.43 1.86
CA VAL A 55 2.98 -2.73 1.70
C VAL A 55 3.69 -3.31 0.49
N CYS A 56 4.06 -2.45 -0.46
CA CYS A 56 4.72 -2.87 -1.69
C CYS A 56 5.96 -2.02 -1.95
N ASN A 57 6.99 -2.59 -2.57
CA ASN A 57 8.03 -1.81 -3.22
C ASN A 57 7.49 -1.13 -4.49
N HIS A 58 8.08 0.00 -4.90
CA HIS A 58 7.55 0.83 -5.99
C HIS A 58 8.48 0.87 -7.19
N THR A 59 8.12 0.15 -8.24
CA THR A 59 8.94 -0.03 -9.44
C THR A 59 8.45 0.83 -10.61
N CYS A 60 7.12 0.98 -10.76
CA CYS A 60 6.56 1.79 -11.84
C CYS A 60 5.08 2.16 -11.58
N GLY A 61 4.48 2.97 -12.47
CA GLY A 61 3.11 3.46 -12.30
C GLY A 61 2.02 2.40 -12.36
N ILE A 62 2.30 1.21 -12.96
CA ILE A 62 1.32 0.12 -13.06
C ILE A 62 1.21 -0.74 -11.79
N ASP A 63 2.15 -0.62 -10.84
CA ASP A 63 2.21 -1.46 -9.64
C ASP A 63 0.87 -1.57 -8.88
N PRO A 64 0.13 -0.47 -8.62
CA PRO A 64 -1.15 -0.56 -7.92
C PRO A 64 -2.17 -1.44 -8.64
N PHE A 65 -2.14 -1.45 -9.97
CA PHE A 65 -3.05 -2.26 -10.80
C PHE A 65 -2.66 -3.74 -10.74
N LEU A 66 -1.36 -4.05 -10.86
CA LEU A 66 -0.85 -5.43 -10.78
C LEU A 66 -1.19 -6.06 -9.43
N VAL A 67 -0.98 -5.32 -8.34
CA VAL A 67 -1.33 -5.80 -7.00
C VAL A 67 -2.83 -5.95 -6.84
N SER A 68 -3.62 -4.96 -7.27
CA SER A 68 -5.08 -5.03 -7.17
C SER A 68 -5.67 -6.19 -7.97
N ALA A 69 -5.02 -6.60 -9.07
CA ALA A 69 -5.47 -7.70 -9.92
C ALA A 69 -5.41 -9.08 -9.22
N VAL A 70 -4.53 -9.26 -8.23
CA VAL A 70 -4.38 -10.52 -7.49
C VAL A 70 -5.12 -10.51 -6.15
N MET A 71 -5.48 -9.33 -5.62
CA MET A 71 -6.12 -9.24 -4.31
C MET A 71 -7.58 -9.68 -4.33
N PRO A 72 -8.01 -10.51 -3.36
CA PRO A 72 -9.42 -10.96 -3.27
C PRO A 72 -10.35 -9.89 -2.69
N ARG A 73 -9.78 -8.77 -2.23
CA ARG A 73 -10.48 -7.62 -1.65
C ARG A 73 -9.98 -6.34 -2.30
N ARG A 74 -10.84 -5.30 -2.32
CA ARG A 74 -10.45 -3.98 -2.83
C ARG A 74 -9.34 -3.38 -1.98
N VAL A 75 -8.26 -2.94 -2.63
CA VAL A 75 -7.17 -2.17 -2.03
C VAL A 75 -7.39 -0.70 -2.33
N CYS A 76 -7.53 0.12 -1.28
CA CYS A 76 -7.61 1.58 -1.41
C CYS A 76 -6.20 2.17 -1.35
N TRP A 77 -5.67 2.61 -2.49
CA TRP A 77 -4.30 3.09 -2.58
C TRP A 77 -4.13 4.50 -2.04
N LEU A 78 -3.08 4.72 -1.26
CA LEU A 78 -2.62 6.06 -0.90
C LEU A 78 -1.82 6.64 -2.08
N MET A 79 -2.27 7.77 -2.60
CA MET A 79 -1.65 8.45 -3.75
C MET A 79 -1.42 9.91 -3.41
N ALA A 80 -0.28 10.45 -3.84
CA ALA A 80 -0.01 11.87 -3.69
C ALA A 80 -0.97 12.72 -4.55
N GLU A 81 -1.44 13.85 -4.01
CA GLU A 81 -2.48 14.67 -4.64
C GLU A 81 -2.03 15.28 -5.97
N ASP A 82 -0.74 15.55 -6.12
CA ASP A 82 -0.11 16.03 -7.36
C ASP A 82 -0.18 15.02 -8.53
N MET A 83 -0.43 13.74 -8.22
CA MET A 83 -0.66 12.69 -9.22
C MET A 83 -2.12 12.61 -9.69
N ARG A 84 -3.00 13.48 -9.16
CA ARG A 84 -4.42 13.48 -9.48
C ARG A 84 -4.68 14.06 -10.87
N VAL A 85 -5.11 13.21 -11.78
CA VAL A 85 -5.53 13.62 -13.12
C VAL A 85 -7.04 13.90 -13.14
N GLY A 86 -7.43 15.14 -13.42
CA GLY A 86 -8.81 15.62 -13.25
C GLY A 86 -9.86 14.86 -14.04
N TRP A 87 -9.59 14.48 -15.31
CA TRP A 87 -10.53 13.73 -16.14
C TRP A 87 -10.73 12.26 -15.70
N LEU A 88 -9.84 11.73 -14.84
CA LEU A 88 -9.93 10.39 -14.23
C LEU A 88 -10.62 10.40 -12.86
N VAL A 89 -11.25 11.47 -12.43
CA VAL A 89 -11.87 11.55 -11.08
C VAL A 89 -12.87 10.43 -10.84
N TRP A 90 -13.67 10.07 -11.82
CA TRP A 90 -14.62 8.95 -11.72
C TRP A 90 -13.91 7.62 -11.45
N PHE A 91 -12.77 7.39 -12.12
CA PHE A 91 -11.96 6.19 -11.94
C PHE A 91 -11.30 6.14 -10.55
N TRP A 92 -10.70 7.27 -10.11
CA TRP A 92 -10.11 7.36 -8.78
C TRP A 92 -11.12 7.11 -7.65
N ASN A 93 -12.34 7.66 -7.82
CA ASN A 93 -13.42 7.43 -6.86
C ASN A 93 -13.86 5.96 -6.87
N TRP A 94 -14.01 5.37 -8.05
CA TRP A 94 -14.33 3.94 -8.17
C TRP A 94 -13.22 3.07 -7.57
N ALA A 95 -11.95 3.32 -7.87
CA ALA A 95 -10.80 2.59 -7.34
C ALA A 95 -10.60 2.80 -5.83
N GLY A 96 -11.30 3.77 -5.23
CA GLY A 96 -11.18 4.08 -3.79
C GLY A 96 -9.84 4.72 -3.43
N VAL A 97 -9.20 5.43 -4.38
CA VAL A 97 -7.92 6.10 -4.13
C VAL A 97 -8.08 7.18 -3.06
N ILE A 98 -7.20 7.15 -2.07
CA ILE A 98 -7.13 8.15 -1.02
C ILE A 98 -5.97 9.09 -1.32
N PHE A 99 -6.30 10.31 -1.74
CA PHE A 99 -5.29 11.32 -2.02
C PHE A 99 -4.74 11.91 -0.72
N VAL A 100 -3.41 12.03 -0.66
CA VAL A 100 -2.67 12.59 0.47
C VAL A 100 -1.88 13.79 -0.05
N ALA A 101 -2.15 14.97 0.51
CA ALA A 101 -1.37 16.16 0.19
C ALA A 101 0.02 16.05 0.82
N ARG A 102 1.06 16.49 0.06
CA ARG A 102 2.46 16.52 0.52
C ARG A 102 2.79 17.72 1.41
N ASN A 103 1.78 18.44 1.89
CA ASN A 103 1.93 19.63 2.73
C ASN A 103 1.09 19.48 4.01
N ARG A 104 1.10 20.51 4.87
CA ARG A 104 0.35 20.56 6.16
C ARG A 104 -1.15 20.22 6.06
N HIS A 105 -1.72 20.14 4.86
CA HIS A 105 -3.11 19.77 4.61
C HIS A 105 -3.31 18.24 4.44
N GLY A 106 -2.25 17.42 4.50
CA GLY A 106 -2.31 15.95 4.36
C GLY A 106 -3.13 15.21 5.43
N LYS A 107 -3.48 15.90 6.52
CA LYS A 107 -4.24 15.34 7.67
C LYS A 107 -5.56 14.65 7.25
N SER A 108 -6.24 15.17 6.23
CA SER A 108 -7.52 14.62 5.77
C SER A 108 -7.37 13.24 5.11
N GLY A 109 -6.34 13.04 4.29
CA GLY A 109 -6.06 11.75 3.64
C GLY A 109 -5.71 10.67 4.66
N ILE A 110 -4.82 10.98 5.59
CA ILE A 110 -4.45 10.06 6.68
C ILE A 110 -5.65 9.69 7.56
N ARG A 111 -6.52 10.67 7.90
CA ARG A 111 -7.74 10.40 8.65
C ARG A 111 -8.68 9.46 7.87
N ARG A 112 -8.87 9.67 6.56
CA ARG A 112 -9.66 8.78 5.70
C ARG A 112 -9.07 7.37 5.68
N ALA A 113 -7.75 7.24 5.57
CA ALA A 113 -7.05 5.97 5.62
C ALA A 113 -7.32 5.23 6.94
N ARG A 114 -7.18 5.92 8.07
CA ARG A 114 -7.48 5.35 9.39
C ARG A 114 -8.94 4.91 9.53
N THR A 115 -9.89 5.74 9.07
CA THR A 115 -11.31 5.37 9.10
C THR A 115 -11.55 4.11 8.28
N HIS A 116 -11.00 4.03 7.05
CA HIS A 116 -11.15 2.87 6.20
C HIS A 116 -10.58 1.58 6.84
N LEU A 117 -9.42 1.68 7.50
CA LEU A 117 -8.85 0.54 8.24
C LEU A 117 -9.72 0.18 9.46
N LYS A 118 -10.23 1.15 10.22
CA LYS A 118 -11.15 0.87 11.36
C LYS A 118 -12.41 0.14 10.92
N ASP A 119 -12.88 0.40 9.70
CA ASP A 119 -14.02 -0.29 9.10
C ASP A 119 -13.66 -1.67 8.54
N GLY A 120 -12.46 -2.18 8.82
CA GLY A 120 -11.96 -3.47 8.36
C GLY A 120 -11.47 -3.45 6.91
N GLY A 121 -11.24 -2.28 6.32
CA GLY A 121 -10.77 -2.12 4.94
C GLY A 121 -9.30 -2.49 4.74
N MET A 122 -8.89 -2.44 3.47
CA MET A 122 -7.52 -2.71 3.03
C MET A 122 -6.94 -1.48 2.35
N ILE A 123 -5.75 -1.04 2.77
CA ILE A 123 -5.04 0.12 2.22
C ILE A 123 -3.74 -0.34 1.59
N GLY A 124 -3.44 0.19 0.40
CA GLY A 124 -2.16 0.00 -0.26
C GLY A 124 -1.24 1.21 -0.08
N ILE A 125 0.03 0.96 0.23
CA ILE A 125 1.06 1.98 0.43
C ILE A 125 2.38 1.52 -0.17
N PHE A 126 3.07 2.47 -0.79
CA PHE A 126 4.46 2.35 -1.21
C PHE A 126 5.31 3.18 -0.22
N PRO A 127 5.98 2.53 0.76
CA PRO A 127 6.67 3.26 1.82
C PRO A 127 7.92 4.01 1.34
N GLU A 128 8.40 3.71 0.16
CA GLU A 128 9.47 4.43 -0.54
C GLU A 128 9.09 5.86 -0.90
N GLY A 129 7.78 6.11 -1.14
CA GLY A 129 7.23 7.41 -1.52
C GLY A 129 7.51 7.86 -2.94
N HIS A 130 8.39 7.18 -3.66
CA HIS A 130 8.77 7.45 -5.07
C HIS A 130 9.05 6.17 -5.80
N ILE A 131 9.18 6.29 -7.13
CA ILE A 131 9.69 5.22 -8.00
C ILE A 131 11.20 5.39 -8.11
N GLU A 132 11.97 4.36 -7.73
CA GLU A 132 13.44 4.39 -7.80
C GLU A 132 13.94 4.24 -9.23
N ARG A 133 15.03 4.96 -9.53
CA ARG A 133 15.80 4.81 -10.76
C ARG A 133 17.30 4.85 -10.44
N PRO A 134 18.13 3.95 -10.98
CA PRO A 134 17.77 2.85 -11.88
C PRO A 134 17.00 1.73 -11.18
N TYR A 135 16.30 0.93 -11.97
CA TYR A 135 15.55 -0.26 -11.53
C TYR A 135 16.43 -1.24 -10.72
N GLY A 136 15.82 -1.94 -9.75
CA GLY A 136 16.53 -2.97 -8.96
C GLY A 136 17.14 -2.45 -7.66
N LYS A 137 16.76 -1.26 -7.21
CA LYS A 137 17.09 -0.73 -5.89
C LYS A 137 15.83 -0.49 -5.08
N LEU A 138 15.96 -0.60 -3.76
CA LEU A 138 14.91 -0.26 -2.81
C LEU A 138 15.24 1.07 -2.16
N LEU A 139 14.32 2.03 -2.17
CA LEU A 139 14.50 3.25 -1.39
C LEU A 139 14.21 3.02 0.10
N PRO A 140 14.84 3.79 0.99
CA PRO A 140 14.55 3.72 2.41
C PRO A 140 13.06 3.91 2.69
N PHE A 141 12.51 3.07 3.56
CA PHE A 141 11.09 3.15 3.92
C PHE A 141 10.81 4.32 4.86
N ALA A 142 9.80 5.09 4.52
CA ALA A 142 9.35 6.19 5.36
C ALA A 142 8.73 5.66 6.67
N PRO A 143 9.01 6.27 7.84
CA PRO A 143 8.45 5.86 9.13
C PRO A 143 6.91 5.88 9.19
N GLY A 144 6.27 6.60 8.26
CA GLY A 144 4.81 6.72 8.16
C GLY A 144 4.07 5.39 8.07
N VAL A 145 4.66 4.36 7.45
CA VAL A 145 4.07 3.02 7.42
C VAL A 145 3.98 2.43 8.83
N GLY A 146 5.02 2.51 9.63
CA GLY A 146 5.03 2.03 11.01
C GLY A 146 4.09 2.84 11.92
N VAL A 147 3.98 4.15 11.69
CA VAL A 147 3.00 4.99 12.39
C VAL A 147 1.57 4.51 12.09
N LEU A 148 1.26 4.22 10.83
CA LEU A 148 -0.06 3.74 10.45
C LEU A 148 -0.36 2.38 11.09
N VAL A 149 0.59 1.44 11.07
CA VAL A 149 0.48 0.13 11.74
C VAL A 149 0.20 0.30 13.23
N LYS A 150 1.02 1.04 13.97
CA LYS A 150 0.88 1.24 15.42
C LYS A 150 -0.46 1.90 15.80
N ARG A 151 -0.95 2.84 15.00
CA ARG A 151 -2.16 3.59 15.29
C ARG A 151 -3.46 2.86 14.96
N THR A 152 -3.40 1.86 14.10
CA THR A 152 -4.59 1.15 13.63
C THR A 152 -4.66 -0.29 14.12
N GLY A 153 -3.55 -0.87 14.56
CA GLY A 153 -3.44 -2.29 14.86
C GLY A 153 -3.65 -3.18 13.62
N ALA A 154 -3.58 -2.59 12.41
CA ALA A 154 -3.75 -3.32 11.17
C ALA A 154 -2.52 -4.19 10.91
N ARG A 155 -2.77 -5.43 10.48
CA ARG A 155 -1.70 -6.32 10.01
C ARG A 155 -1.12 -5.80 8.70
N VAL A 156 0.14 -6.10 8.44
CA VAL A 156 0.83 -5.76 7.20
C VAL A 156 0.80 -6.96 6.26
N LEU A 157 0.35 -6.76 5.02
CA LEU A 157 0.45 -7.72 3.93
C LEU A 157 1.56 -7.27 2.98
N PRO A 158 2.76 -7.88 3.05
CA PRO A 158 3.83 -7.50 2.14
C PRO A 158 3.57 -8.07 0.74
N VAL A 159 3.84 -7.24 -0.27
CA VAL A 159 3.77 -7.64 -1.68
C VAL A 159 5.02 -7.18 -2.39
N VAL A 160 5.78 -8.11 -2.92
CA VAL A 160 7.01 -7.83 -3.66
C VAL A 160 6.73 -7.84 -5.15
N ILE A 161 7.15 -6.78 -5.83
CA ILE A 161 6.95 -6.59 -7.27
C ILE A 161 8.31 -6.51 -7.94
N ASP A 162 8.49 -7.25 -9.02
CA ASP A 162 9.66 -7.16 -9.89
C ASP A 162 9.27 -7.41 -11.36
N GLY A 163 10.24 -7.26 -12.30
CA GLY A 163 10.05 -7.52 -13.72
C GLY A 163 9.07 -6.56 -14.42
N THR A 164 8.75 -5.43 -13.82
CA THR A 164 7.90 -4.38 -14.41
C THR A 164 8.70 -3.55 -15.42
N PRO A 165 8.01 -2.73 -16.28
CA PRO A 165 8.73 -1.95 -17.28
C PRO A 165 9.66 -0.90 -16.66
N ASP A 166 10.89 -0.84 -17.10
CA ASP A 166 11.80 0.29 -16.80
C ASP A 166 11.55 1.42 -17.82
N VAL A 167 10.73 2.37 -17.45
CA VAL A 167 10.25 3.46 -18.32
C VAL A 167 10.43 4.82 -17.66
N ALA A 168 10.57 5.86 -18.47
CA ALA A 168 10.88 7.21 -17.99
C ALA A 168 9.74 7.81 -17.14
N THR A 169 8.48 7.56 -17.51
CA THR A 169 7.33 8.09 -16.79
C THR A 169 6.43 6.97 -16.23
N ALA A 170 5.71 7.28 -15.15
CA ALA A 170 4.75 6.34 -14.57
C ALA A 170 3.66 5.91 -15.58
N TRP A 171 3.26 6.80 -16.49
CA TRP A 171 2.21 6.54 -17.48
C TRP A 171 2.67 5.62 -18.61
N ASP A 172 3.95 5.68 -19.00
CA ASP A 172 4.51 4.83 -20.05
C ASP A 172 4.42 3.35 -19.68
N SER A 173 4.42 3.05 -18.38
CA SER A 173 4.29 1.68 -17.89
C SER A 173 2.96 1.02 -18.26
N ILE A 174 1.92 1.81 -18.53
CA ILE A 174 0.60 1.28 -18.93
C ILE A 174 0.67 0.65 -20.32
N TYR A 175 1.49 1.18 -21.22
CA TYR A 175 1.55 0.75 -22.62
C TYR A 175 2.75 -0.17 -22.92
N THR A 176 3.68 -0.26 -21.98
CA THR A 176 4.92 -1.04 -22.17
C THR A 176 4.75 -2.43 -21.60
N SER A 177 4.87 -3.44 -22.47
CA SER A 177 4.79 -4.83 -22.02
C SER A 177 5.99 -5.21 -21.14
N SER A 178 5.77 -6.17 -20.24
CA SER A 178 6.80 -6.63 -19.31
C SER A 178 6.62 -8.12 -18.95
N ASN A 179 7.46 -8.62 -18.05
CA ASN A 179 7.31 -9.93 -17.44
C ASN A 179 7.20 -9.72 -15.92
N ALA A 180 6.17 -9.00 -15.50
CA ALA A 180 6.00 -8.64 -14.11
C ALA A 180 5.77 -9.87 -13.22
N ARG A 181 6.37 -9.89 -12.05
CA ARG A 181 6.10 -10.88 -11.02
C ARG A 181 5.59 -10.18 -9.76
N VAL A 182 4.48 -10.64 -9.23
CA VAL A 182 3.87 -10.13 -8.00
C VAL A 182 3.82 -11.28 -6.99
N ARG A 183 4.58 -11.15 -5.91
CA ARG A 183 4.65 -12.15 -4.84
C ARG A 183 3.93 -11.62 -3.61
N VAL A 184 2.87 -12.30 -3.20
CA VAL A 184 2.09 -11.96 -2.00
C VAL A 184 2.59 -12.83 -0.86
N MET A 185 3.18 -12.19 0.15
CA MET A 185 3.79 -12.83 1.30
C MET A 185 2.78 -12.99 2.44
N ARG A 186 3.12 -13.78 3.47
CA ARG A 186 2.25 -13.94 4.65
C ARG A 186 2.07 -12.63 5.40
N PRO A 187 0.87 -12.36 5.94
CA PRO A 187 0.63 -11.20 6.79
C PRO A 187 1.53 -11.20 8.02
N ILE A 188 2.01 -10.00 8.38
CA ILE A 188 2.83 -9.75 9.56
C ILE A 188 1.98 -9.00 10.58
N ASP A 189 1.91 -9.51 11.80
CA ASP A 189 1.28 -8.83 12.94
C ASP A 189 2.36 -8.21 13.82
N TYR A 190 2.27 -6.90 14.01
CA TYR A 190 3.18 -6.15 14.88
C TYR A 190 2.57 -5.78 16.23
N SER A 191 1.36 -6.26 16.57
CA SER A 191 0.66 -5.89 17.81
C SER A 191 1.48 -6.18 19.06
N ASP A 192 2.10 -7.35 19.10
CA ASP A 192 2.88 -7.83 20.26
C ASP A 192 4.40 -7.70 20.06
N SER A 193 4.85 -7.05 19.00
CA SER A 193 6.28 -6.96 18.67
C SER A 193 7.09 -6.07 19.64
N GLY A 194 6.44 -5.17 20.36
CA GLY A 194 7.11 -4.14 21.15
C GLY A 194 7.81 -3.03 20.34
N LEU A 195 7.90 -3.18 19.02
CA LEU A 195 8.62 -2.26 18.13
C LEU A 195 7.95 -0.88 18.06
N GLY A 196 8.77 0.17 18.00
CA GLY A 196 8.34 1.52 17.66
C GLY A 196 8.04 1.68 16.16
N SER A 197 7.46 2.83 15.78
CA SER A 197 7.07 3.07 14.38
C SER A 197 8.25 3.06 13.40
N ALA A 198 9.39 3.64 13.78
CA ALA A 198 10.59 3.63 12.95
C ALA A 198 11.18 2.21 12.84
N GLU A 199 11.15 1.45 13.92
CA GLU A 199 11.65 0.07 13.95
C GLU A 199 10.79 -0.85 13.06
N ILE A 200 9.46 -0.67 13.03
CA ILE A 200 8.58 -1.39 12.11
C ILE A 200 8.91 -1.07 10.65
N ALA A 201 9.15 0.21 10.32
CA ALA A 201 9.54 0.58 8.97
C ALA A 201 10.88 -0.05 8.57
N ASN A 202 11.86 -0.06 9.47
CA ASN A 202 13.17 -0.66 9.24
C ASN A 202 13.09 -2.20 9.13
N ASP A 203 12.27 -2.87 9.95
CA ASP A 203 12.06 -4.32 9.85
C ASP A 203 11.43 -4.69 8.50
N LEU A 204 10.43 -3.92 8.06
CA LEU A 204 9.83 -4.11 6.74
C LEU A 204 10.85 -3.88 5.62
N GLU A 205 11.63 -2.81 5.68
CA GLU A 205 12.68 -2.51 4.70
C GLU A 205 13.67 -3.66 4.58
N GLN A 206 14.18 -4.16 5.72
CA GLN A 206 15.12 -5.27 5.73
C GLN A 206 14.51 -6.53 5.10
N ARG A 207 13.26 -6.87 5.43
CA ARG A 207 12.57 -8.01 4.80
C ARG A 207 12.43 -7.84 3.29
N PHE A 208 12.13 -6.61 2.82
CA PHE A 208 12.03 -6.36 1.38
C PHE A 208 13.39 -6.48 0.69
N LEU A 209 14.49 -6.04 1.31
CA LEU A 209 15.84 -6.28 0.82
C LEU A 209 16.14 -7.78 0.70
N ASP A 210 15.80 -8.54 1.74
CA ASP A 210 16.01 -10.00 1.75
C ASP A 210 15.18 -10.71 0.67
N TRP A 211 13.91 -10.30 0.48
CA TRP A 211 13.03 -10.90 -0.52
C TRP A 211 13.35 -10.52 -1.96
N THR A 212 13.82 -9.30 -2.18
CA THR A 212 14.16 -8.83 -3.53
C THR A 212 15.58 -9.19 -3.93
N GLY A 213 16.49 -9.28 -2.95
CA GLY A 213 17.93 -9.34 -3.20
C GLY A 213 18.50 -8.03 -3.76
N TRP A 214 17.75 -6.92 -3.66
CA TRP A 214 18.15 -5.61 -4.16
C TRP A 214 19.04 -4.88 -3.16
N GLU A 215 19.78 -3.89 -3.67
CA GLU A 215 20.54 -2.98 -2.82
C GLU A 215 19.66 -1.84 -2.32
N LEU A 216 19.99 -1.32 -1.12
CA LEU A 216 19.38 -0.12 -0.62
C LEU A 216 19.91 1.09 -1.43
N GLY A 217 19.01 1.79 -2.09
CA GLY A 217 19.27 3.04 -2.79
C GLY A 217 19.42 4.19 -1.81
N SER A 218 20.02 5.28 -2.26
CA SER A 218 20.04 6.55 -1.51
C SER A 218 18.96 7.47 -2.08
N ARG A 219 18.16 8.08 -1.23
CA ARG A 219 17.34 9.22 -1.66
C ARG A 219 18.28 10.28 -2.16
N LYS A 220 18.40 10.49 -3.48
CA LYS A 220 19.08 11.68 -4.00
C LYS A 220 18.35 12.87 -3.42
N THR A 221 19.05 13.66 -2.62
CA THR A 221 18.53 14.88 -2.01
C THR A 221 18.05 15.83 -3.12
N ARG A 222 16.81 15.67 -3.54
CA ARG A 222 16.09 16.80 -4.10
C ARG A 222 15.64 17.60 -2.91
N GLU A 223 16.43 18.66 -2.65
CA GLU A 223 16.22 19.73 -1.70
C GLU A 223 14.97 19.66 -0.81
N VAL A 224 15.23 19.45 0.49
CA VAL A 224 14.57 20.06 1.67
C VAL A 224 13.03 20.06 1.79
N GLN A 225 12.24 19.69 0.79
CA GLN A 225 10.76 19.71 0.89
C GLN A 225 10.12 18.36 1.27
N HIS A 226 10.88 17.29 1.37
CA HIS A 226 10.33 15.93 1.56
C HIS A 226 10.44 15.39 2.99
N ASP A 227 11.41 15.84 3.78
CA ASP A 227 11.55 15.40 5.19
C ASP A 227 10.44 15.96 6.10
N GLU A 228 9.86 17.13 5.73
CA GLU A 228 8.72 17.70 6.46
C GLU A 228 7.45 16.83 6.42
N LEU A 229 7.31 15.90 5.44
CA LEU A 229 6.14 15.04 5.31
C LEU A 229 6.07 13.92 6.35
N THR A 230 7.22 13.38 6.73
CA THR A 230 7.30 12.33 7.75
C THR A 230 7.08 12.90 9.14
N ASP A 231 7.65 14.07 9.40
CA ASP A 231 7.49 14.77 10.67
C ASP A 231 6.08 15.35 10.81
N ASP A 232 5.48 15.90 9.74
CA ASP A 232 4.11 16.40 9.74
C ASP A 232 3.07 15.28 9.88
N VAL A 233 3.28 14.10 9.30
CA VAL A 233 2.42 12.93 9.51
C VAL A 233 2.54 12.45 10.95
N VAL A 234 3.74 12.37 11.49
CA VAL A 234 3.98 12.01 12.90
C VAL A 234 3.36 13.04 13.84
N GLN A 235 3.56 14.35 13.57
CA GLN A 235 3.02 15.45 14.36
C GLN A 235 1.49 15.48 14.30
N SER A 236 0.90 15.35 13.10
CA SER A 236 -0.57 15.39 12.93
C SER A 236 -1.28 14.23 13.62
N ILE A 237 -0.61 13.09 13.68
CA ILE A 237 -1.12 11.91 14.37
C ILE A 237 -0.93 12.06 15.89
N SER A 238 0.11 12.80 16.35
CA SER A 238 0.32 13.08 17.78
C SER A 238 -0.66 14.10 18.34
N ASP A 239 -1.01 15.12 17.58
CA ASP A 239 -1.94 16.20 18.02
C ASP A 239 -3.38 15.69 18.15
N ASP A 240 -3.81 14.75 17.29
CA ASP A 240 -5.14 14.12 17.37
C ASP A 240 -5.32 13.27 18.65
N SER A 241 -4.22 12.83 19.26
CA SER A 241 -4.24 12.05 20.51
C SER A 241 -4.40 12.92 21.76
N ARG A 242 -4.08 14.23 21.68
CA ARG A 242 -4.25 15.18 22.78
C ARG A 242 -5.63 15.80 22.84
N GLN A 243 -6.44 15.65 21.77
CA GLN A 243 -7.83 16.14 21.75
C GLN A 243 -8.87 15.12 22.22
N ILE A 244 -8.45 13.86 22.47
CA ILE A 244 -9.34 12.75 22.87
C ILE A 244 -9.07 12.33 24.33
N ALA A 245 -8.12 12.93 25.01
CA ALA A 245 -7.85 12.76 26.44
C ALA A 245 -8.45 13.91 27.26
#